data_d17dbaebc9b4232cfc5b9cf90b61c8e0
#
_entry.id   d17dbaebc9b4232cfc5b9cf90b61c8e0
#
_cell.length_a   1.000
_cell.length_b   1.000
_cell.length_c   1.000
_cell.angle_alpha   90.00
_cell.angle_beta   90.00
_cell.angle_gamma   90.00
#
_symmetry.space_group_name_H-M   'P 1'
#
loop_
_entity.id
_entity.type
_entity.pdbx_description
1 polymer ?
#
loop_
_entity_poly.entity_id
_entity_poly.type
_entity_poly.pdbx_seq_one_letter_code
_entity_poly.pdbx_strand_id
1 'polypeptide(L)'
;MRILVSGGGMAGLSAGINLGATGHDVTIVERANHLRVNGSPIDIRGDSLAIADEMGVLDEIRARQVDMSQRTCFVDENGYLVAALPVDDINDSPDDVEIPREDLAHVLRNALDPSVTLTFDESVAELNDDGRGVDVRFISGHRDRYDLVVGADGMHSATRRMIFGPEQQYLRHLGFYVALARLPDRTETGSANPMYNFPGHLAGIVDYHHESLTVLMFRSPWIDYDYHDLAAQKQILADAFAGHDEWKVPELIDAACRDPELYFDSVSQIEMPSWHEGRVVLVGDAAHCASPLSGRGTSLAITGTWLLAKALSEHPDDLEAAFIQYERDQRPHVTYAQGTAIPGGDQLLPATQDALEARNRTLRASLVPTPGE
;
A
#
# COMPACT_ATOMS: atom_id res chain seq x y z
N MET A 1 9.28 27.34 -2.41
CA MET A 1 10.44 26.52 -1.94
C MET A 1 10.85 25.55 -3.02
N ARG A 2 12.12 25.14 -3.02
CA ARG A 2 12.59 23.95 -3.75
C ARG A 2 12.39 22.71 -2.86
N ILE A 3 11.59 21.78 -3.29
CA ILE A 3 11.22 20.60 -2.51
C ILE A 3 11.66 19.34 -3.26
N LEU A 4 12.40 18.46 -2.56
CA LEU A 4 12.69 17.11 -3.03
C LEU A 4 11.67 16.14 -2.44
N VAL A 5 11.08 15.31 -3.30
CA VAL A 5 10.26 14.18 -2.90
C VAL A 5 11.03 12.89 -3.21
N SER A 6 11.37 12.12 -2.19
CA SER A 6 12.08 10.84 -2.31
C SER A 6 11.07 9.70 -2.41
N GLY A 7 10.92 9.12 -3.59
CA GLY A 7 9.97 8.06 -3.95
C GLY A 7 8.88 8.53 -4.90
N GLY A 8 8.67 7.78 -6.01
CA GLY A 8 7.67 8.04 -7.06
C GLY A 8 6.42 7.15 -6.94
N GLY A 9 6.13 6.60 -5.75
CA GLY A 9 4.91 5.85 -5.47
C GLY A 9 3.67 6.74 -5.30
N MET A 10 2.56 6.18 -4.81
CA MET A 10 1.29 6.91 -4.63
C MET A 10 1.46 8.17 -3.79
N ALA A 11 2.18 8.08 -2.67
CA ALA A 11 2.44 9.23 -1.80
C ALA A 11 3.31 10.29 -2.49
N GLY A 12 4.36 9.88 -3.24
CA GLY A 12 5.25 10.83 -3.91
C GLY A 12 4.59 11.55 -5.07
N LEU A 13 3.80 10.83 -5.89
CA LEU A 13 3.05 11.46 -6.99
C LEU A 13 1.97 12.40 -6.45
N SER A 14 1.22 12.00 -5.40
CA SER A 14 0.24 12.86 -4.74
C SER A 14 0.91 14.09 -4.10
N ALA A 15 2.09 13.94 -3.48
CA ALA A 15 2.87 15.07 -2.97
C ALA A 15 3.27 16.02 -4.09
N GLY A 16 3.73 15.48 -5.24
CA GLY A 16 4.07 16.28 -6.41
C GLY A 16 2.92 17.12 -6.92
N ILE A 17 1.71 16.53 -7.00
CA ILE A 17 0.48 17.25 -7.41
C ILE A 17 0.17 18.38 -6.41
N ASN A 18 0.03 18.02 -5.12
CA ASN A 18 -0.43 18.95 -4.09
C ASN A 18 0.58 20.10 -3.84
N LEU A 19 1.88 19.79 -3.78
CA LEU A 19 2.93 20.78 -3.58
C LEU A 19 3.17 21.63 -4.82
N GLY A 20 3.08 21.04 -6.02
CA GLY A 20 3.15 21.80 -7.28
C GLY A 20 2.00 22.80 -7.41
N ALA A 21 0.78 22.38 -7.08
CA ALA A 21 -0.41 23.24 -7.10
C ALA A 21 -0.31 24.45 -6.15
N THR A 22 0.49 24.34 -5.08
CA THR A 22 0.76 25.45 -4.14
C THR A 22 1.97 26.32 -4.54
N GLY A 23 2.51 26.11 -5.75
CA GLY A 23 3.55 26.97 -6.35
C GLY A 23 4.97 26.65 -5.87
N HIS A 24 5.22 25.44 -5.39
CA HIS A 24 6.57 24.98 -5.05
C HIS A 24 7.29 24.41 -6.27
N ASP A 25 8.62 24.53 -6.31
CA ASP A 25 9.49 23.89 -7.28
C ASP A 25 9.80 22.46 -6.79
N VAL A 26 9.12 21.45 -7.38
CA VAL A 26 9.13 20.08 -6.89
C VAL A 26 9.93 19.18 -7.80
N THR A 27 10.88 18.44 -7.20
CA THR A 27 11.61 17.35 -7.85
C THR A 27 11.26 16.03 -7.16
N ILE A 28 10.75 15.05 -7.92
CA ILE A 28 10.50 13.69 -7.45
C ILE A 28 11.61 12.78 -7.99
N VAL A 29 12.21 11.97 -7.14
CA VAL A 29 13.15 10.93 -7.55
C VAL A 29 12.58 9.55 -7.25
N GLU A 30 12.72 8.62 -8.21
CA GLU A 30 12.27 7.22 -8.06
C GLU A 30 13.44 6.28 -8.39
N ARG A 31 13.67 5.32 -7.49
CA ARG A 31 14.75 4.33 -7.61
C ARG A 31 14.58 3.40 -8.81
N ALA A 32 13.34 3.04 -9.12
CA ALA A 32 13.05 2.19 -10.27
C ALA A 32 13.22 2.98 -11.58
N ASN A 33 13.43 2.27 -12.69
CA ASN A 33 13.52 2.86 -14.02
C ASN A 33 12.15 3.19 -14.64
N HIS A 34 11.07 2.85 -13.93
CA HIS A 34 9.69 3.12 -14.32
C HIS A 34 8.80 3.18 -13.07
N LEU A 35 7.55 3.61 -13.22
CA LEU A 35 6.56 3.51 -12.13
C LEU A 35 6.33 2.04 -11.80
N ARG A 36 6.40 1.70 -10.50
CA ARG A 36 6.02 0.36 -10.04
C ARG A 36 4.50 0.23 -10.13
N VAL A 37 4.08 -0.66 -11.00
CA VAL A 37 2.66 -0.87 -11.33
C VAL A 37 2.15 -2.22 -10.85
N ASN A 38 3.03 -3.13 -10.43
CA ASN A 38 2.65 -4.46 -9.97
C ASN A 38 1.94 -4.42 -8.63
N GLY A 39 0.90 -5.22 -8.48
CA GLY A 39 0.12 -5.37 -7.26
C GLY A 39 -1.37 -5.50 -7.54
N SER A 40 -2.11 -5.91 -6.52
CA SER A 40 -3.57 -5.95 -6.57
C SER A 40 -4.17 -4.55 -6.73
N PRO A 41 -5.40 -4.43 -7.20
CA PRO A 41 -6.20 -3.22 -7.07
C PRO A 41 -6.18 -2.67 -5.64
N ILE A 42 -6.33 -1.37 -5.52
CA ILE A 42 -6.21 -0.60 -4.29
C ILE A 42 -7.43 0.29 -4.12
N ASP A 43 -7.72 0.60 -2.86
CA ASP A 43 -8.93 1.34 -2.51
C ASP A 43 -8.63 2.82 -2.25
N ILE A 44 -9.55 3.67 -2.68
CA ILE A 44 -9.66 5.08 -2.33
C ILE A 44 -10.98 5.25 -1.57
N ARG A 45 -10.90 5.62 -0.29
CA ARG A 45 -12.02 5.55 0.66
C ARG A 45 -12.22 6.84 1.44
N GLY A 46 -13.47 7.11 1.78
CA GLY A 46 -13.83 8.20 2.68
C GLY A 46 -13.37 9.57 2.18
N ASP A 47 -12.78 10.37 3.08
CA ASP A 47 -12.38 11.77 2.78
C ASP A 47 -11.38 11.88 1.63
N SER A 48 -10.62 10.82 1.32
CA SER A 48 -9.67 10.84 0.22
C SER A 48 -10.31 10.97 -1.16
N LEU A 49 -11.60 10.65 -1.30
CA LEU A 49 -12.35 10.87 -2.54
C LEU A 49 -12.57 12.36 -2.82
N ALA A 50 -12.95 13.14 -1.79
CA ALA A 50 -13.10 14.58 -1.92
C ALA A 50 -11.75 15.25 -2.24
N ILE A 51 -10.68 14.77 -1.64
CA ILE A 51 -9.32 15.23 -1.93
C ILE A 51 -8.91 14.89 -3.36
N ALA A 52 -9.21 13.67 -3.84
CA ALA A 52 -8.97 13.28 -5.23
C ALA A 52 -9.73 14.16 -6.23
N ASP A 53 -10.93 14.61 -5.86
CA ASP A 53 -11.72 15.58 -6.64
C ASP A 53 -11.03 16.96 -6.67
N GLU A 54 -10.58 17.47 -5.52
CA GLU A 54 -9.80 18.73 -5.44
C GLU A 54 -8.49 18.65 -6.22
N MET A 55 -7.84 17.47 -6.26
CA MET A 55 -6.66 17.21 -7.09
C MET A 55 -6.98 17.11 -8.59
N GLY A 56 -8.26 17.09 -8.97
CA GLY A 56 -8.72 16.97 -10.36
C GLY A 56 -8.51 15.58 -10.96
N VAL A 57 -8.40 14.53 -10.14
CA VAL A 57 -8.12 13.16 -10.59
C VAL A 57 -9.29 12.18 -10.41
N LEU A 58 -10.35 12.56 -9.68
CA LEU A 58 -11.42 11.65 -9.29
C LEU A 58 -12.18 11.08 -10.49
N ASP A 59 -12.48 11.88 -11.51
CA ASP A 59 -13.21 11.42 -12.69
C ASP A 59 -12.44 10.34 -13.46
N GLU A 60 -11.12 10.52 -13.61
CA GLU A 60 -10.24 9.56 -14.26
C GLU A 60 -10.08 8.28 -13.41
N ILE A 61 -10.07 8.41 -12.09
CA ILE A 61 -10.06 7.27 -11.15
C ILE A 61 -11.35 6.46 -11.31
N ARG A 62 -12.52 7.10 -11.30
CA ARG A 62 -13.83 6.44 -11.48
C ARG A 62 -13.96 5.78 -12.84
N ALA A 63 -13.41 6.39 -13.89
CA ALA A 63 -13.43 5.81 -15.24
C ALA A 63 -12.66 4.49 -15.37
N ARG A 64 -11.76 4.20 -14.41
CA ARG A 64 -10.91 2.99 -14.36
C ARG A 64 -11.21 2.09 -13.16
N GLN A 65 -12.30 2.34 -12.45
CA GLN A 65 -12.68 1.53 -11.30
C GLN A 65 -12.93 0.07 -11.68
N VAL A 66 -12.69 -0.80 -10.72
CA VAL A 66 -12.98 -2.23 -10.77
C VAL A 66 -13.79 -2.64 -9.54
N ASP A 67 -14.40 -3.81 -9.59
CA ASP A 67 -15.20 -4.39 -8.51
C ASP A 67 -14.61 -5.71 -8.01
N MET A 68 -13.27 -5.79 -7.92
CA MET A 68 -12.56 -7.02 -7.59
C MET A 68 -12.92 -7.55 -6.20
N SER A 69 -12.91 -6.68 -5.19
CA SER A 69 -13.18 -7.06 -3.81
C SER A 69 -14.58 -7.62 -3.61
N GLN A 70 -15.56 -7.07 -4.33
CA GLN A 70 -16.96 -7.52 -4.29
C GLN A 70 -17.17 -8.95 -4.79
N ARG A 71 -16.19 -9.48 -5.54
CA ARG A 71 -16.22 -10.84 -6.10
C ARG A 71 -15.48 -11.85 -5.23
N THR A 72 -14.90 -11.43 -4.09
CA THR A 72 -14.12 -12.30 -3.22
C THR A 72 -15.00 -13.32 -2.55
N CYS A 73 -14.66 -14.60 -2.71
CA CYS A 73 -15.36 -15.71 -2.08
C CYS A 73 -14.36 -16.75 -1.56
N PHE A 74 -14.79 -17.50 -0.54
CA PHE A 74 -14.03 -18.61 0.00
C PHE A 74 -14.50 -19.93 -0.61
N VAL A 75 -13.54 -20.79 -0.97
CA VAL A 75 -13.80 -22.11 -1.56
C VAL A 75 -13.21 -23.20 -0.70
N ASP A 76 -13.70 -24.43 -0.88
CA ASP A 76 -13.11 -25.64 -0.27
C ASP A 76 -11.97 -26.22 -1.13
N GLU A 77 -11.40 -27.34 -0.69
CA GLU A 77 -10.33 -28.06 -1.37
C GLU A 77 -10.66 -28.52 -2.81
N ASN A 78 -11.94 -28.61 -3.14
CA ASN A 78 -12.44 -28.99 -4.46
C ASN A 78 -12.86 -27.77 -5.30
N GLY A 79 -12.75 -26.54 -4.75
CA GLY A 79 -13.15 -25.30 -5.40
C GLY A 79 -14.63 -24.96 -5.28
N TYR A 80 -15.41 -25.68 -4.46
CA TYR A 80 -16.81 -25.35 -4.23
C TYR A 80 -16.95 -24.17 -3.28
N LEU A 81 -17.90 -23.30 -3.57
CA LEU A 81 -18.20 -22.11 -2.77
C LEU A 81 -18.55 -22.48 -1.32
N VAL A 82 -17.81 -21.93 -0.38
CA VAL A 82 -18.03 -22.08 1.06
C VAL A 82 -18.72 -20.88 1.66
N ALA A 83 -18.25 -19.66 1.34
CA ALA A 83 -18.79 -18.39 1.82
C ALA A 83 -18.35 -17.26 0.88
N ALA A 84 -19.04 -16.12 0.90
CA ALA A 84 -18.62 -14.91 0.22
C ALA A 84 -18.43 -13.79 1.24
N LEU A 85 -17.55 -12.83 0.93
CA LEU A 85 -17.43 -11.61 1.74
C LEU A 85 -18.61 -10.69 1.40
N PRO A 86 -19.36 -10.19 2.40
CA PRO A 86 -20.35 -9.15 2.18
C PRO A 86 -19.69 -7.87 1.69
N VAL A 87 -20.29 -7.20 0.71
CA VAL A 87 -19.77 -5.93 0.16
C VAL A 87 -19.67 -4.86 1.24
N ASP A 88 -20.64 -4.81 2.13
CA ASP A 88 -20.70 -3.82 3.23
C ASP A 88 -19.59 -4.04 4.28
N ASP A 89 -18.99 -5.22 4.35
CA ASP A 89 -17.84 -5.49 5.22
C ASP A 89 -16.50 -5.04 4.61
N ILE A 90 -16.50 -4.72 3.30
CA ILE A 90 -15.30 -4.37 2.53
C ILE A 90 -15.16 -2.85 2.42
N ASN A 91 -16.24 -2.13 2.14
CA ASN A 91 -16.27 -0.70 1.88
C ASN A 91 -16.75 0.09 3.08
N ASP A 92 -16.23 1.30 3.27
CA ASP A 92 -16.72 2.27 4.26
C ASP A 92 -17.97 3.00 3.77
N SER A 93 -18.08 3.12 2.45
CA SER A 93 -19.11 3.88 1.75
C SER A 93 -19.41 3.25 0.39
N PRO A 94 -20.65 3.38 -0.12
CA PRO A 94 -20.97 3.01 -1.50
C PRO A 94 -20.20 3.83 -2.54
N ASP A 95 -19.64 4.96 -2.15
CA ASP A 95 -18.86 5.85 -3.03
C ASP A 95 -17.38 5.45 -3.13
N ASP A 96 -16.91 4.52 -2.29
CA ASP A 96 -15.54 4.04 -2.31
C ASP A 96 -15.18 3.45 -3.68
N VAL A 97 -13.96 3.70 -4.13
CA VAL A 97 -13.48 3.28 -5.44
C VAL A 97 -12.33 2.32 -5.30
N GLU A 98 -12.43 1.17 -5.95
CA GLU A 98 -11.33 0.23 -6.16
C GLU A 98 -10.76 0.43 -7.56
N ILE A 99 -9.43 0.59 -7.67
CA ILE A 99 -8.74 0.87 -8.94
C ILE A 99 -7.46 0.03 -9.04
N PRO A 100 -7.10 -0.52 -10.22
CA PRO A 100 -5.80 -1.12 -10.42
C PRO A 100 -4.67 -0.15 -10.05
N ARG A 101 -3.67 -0.66 -9.33
CA ARG A 101 -2.52 0.16 -8.88
C ARG A 101 -1.82 0.86 -10.05
N GLU A 102 -1.69 0.17 -11.18
CA GLU A 102 -1.12 0.71 -12.41
C GLU A 102 -1.90 1.91 -12.93
N ASP A 103 -3.21 1.77 -13.01
CA ASP A 103 -4.10 2.83 -13.50
C ASP A 103 -4.02 4.07 -12.62
N LEU A 104 -4.04 3.90 -11.28
CA LEU A 104 -3.89 5.03 -10.37
C LEU A 104 -2.52 5.69 -10.52
N ALA A 105 -1.44 4.92 -10.65
CA ALA A 105 -0.11 5.48 -10.86
C ALA A 105 -0.05 6.34 -12.14
N HIS A 106 -0.66 5.87 -13.23
CA HIS A 106 -0.77 6.63 -14.48
C HIS A 106 -1.64 7.87 -14.34
N VAL A 107 -2.78 7.78 -13.67
CA VAL A 107 -3.67 8.93 -13.40
C VAL A 107 -2.91 10.02 -12.63
N LEU A 108 -2.27 9.65 -11.51
CA LEU A 108 -1.51 10.61 -10.70
C LEU A 108 -0.32 11.20 -11.46
N ARG A 109 0.44 10.38 -12.21
CA ARG A 109 1.55 10.87 -13.01
C ARG A 109 1.10 11.89 -14.07
N ASN A 110 -0.01 11.62 -14.75
CA ASN A 110 -0.53 12.49 -15.79
C ASN A 110 -1.10 13.81 -15.25
N ALA A 111 -1.46 13.83 -13.97
CA ALA A 111 -1.95 15.02 -13.26
C ALA A 111 -0.82 15.90 -12.70
N LEU A 112 0.44 15.47 -12.76
CA LEU A 112 1.56 16.32 -12.37
C LEU A 112 1.62 17.59 -13.23
N ASP A 113 1.79 18.74 -12.59
CA ASP A 113 2.05 19.99 -13.30
C ASP A 113 3.36 19.86 -14.12
N PRO A 114 3.43 20.42 -15.35
CA PRO A 114 4.64 20.36 -16.18
C PRO A 114 5.91 20.94 -15.51
N SER A 115 5.78 21.76 -14.47
CA SER A 115 6.91 22.29 -13.69
C SER A 115 7.47 21.26 -12.70
N VAL A 116 6.73 20.19 -12.36
CA VAL A 116 7.21 19.12 -11.49
C VAL A 116 8.14 18.19 -12.26
N THR A 117 9.36 18.04 -11.78
CA THR A 117 10.34 17.12 -12.37
C THR A 117 10.21 15.74 -11.75
N LEU A 118 10.06 14.69 -12.58
CA LEU A 118 10.09 13.30 -12.15
C LEU A 118 11.30 12.59 -12.79
N THR A 119 12.22 12.11 -11.96
CA THR A 119 13.45 11.45 -12.38
C THR A 119 13.45 10.00 -11.91
N PHE A 120 13.61 9.07 -12.84
CA PHE A 120 13.79 7.63 -12.59
C PHE A 120 15.27 7.25 -12.48
N ASP A 121 15.54 6.02 -12.04
CA ASP A 121 16.89 5.49 -11.79
C ASP A 121 17.71 6.35 -10.81
N GLU A 122 17.01 7.06 -9.91
CA GLU A 122 17.66 7.95 -8.94
C GLU A 122 17.07 7.77 -7.54
N SER A 123 17.91 7.88 -6.54
CA SER A 123 17.48 7.89 -5.14
C SER A 123 18.45 8.66 -4.25
N VAL A 124 17.97 9.03 -3.08
CA VAL A 124 18.76 9.72 -2.07
C VAL A 124 19.76 8.77 -1.43
N ALA A 125 21.04 9.14 -1.43
CA ALA A 125 22.12 8.42 -0.78
C ALA A 125 22.52 9.03 0.56
N GLU A 126 22.49 10.37 0.69
CA GLU A 126 22.81 11.10 1.91
C GLU A 126 21.97 12.37 2.01
N LEU A 127 21.59 12.72 3.23
CA LEU A 127 20.91 13.95 3.59
C LEU A 127 21.73 14.65 4.68
N ASN A 128 21.93 15.97 4.54
CA ASN A 128 22.56 16.78 5.56
C ASN A 128 21.78 18.09 5.71
N ASP A 129 20.99 18.20 6.76
CA ASP A 129 20.23 19.40 7.12
C ASP A 129 21.10 20.32 8.00
N ASP A 130 21.32 21.55 7.56
CA ASP A 130 22.07 22.58 8.30
C ASP A 130 21.16 23.63 8.98
N GLY A 131 19.83 23.35 9.02
CA GLY A 131 18.80 24.23 9.55
C GLY A 131 18.37 25.36 8.59
N ARG A 132 19.05 25.53 7.46
CA ARG A 132 18.71 26.53 6.42
C ARG A 132 18.30 25.87 5.10
N GLY A 133 18.61 24.59 4.94
CA GLY A 133 18.29 23.77 3.78
C GLY A 133 18.95 22.40 3.94
N VAL A 134 18.61 21.49 3.05
CA VAL A 134 19.10 20.10 3.06
C VAL A 134 20.02 19.90 1.85
N ASP A 135 21.29 19.62 2.10
CA ASP A 135 22.22 19.17 1.07
C ASP A 135 21.97 17.68 0.81
N VAL A 136 21.71 17.36 -0.45
CA VAL A 136 21.35 16.00 -0.89
C VAL A 136 22.45 15.46 -1.78
N ARG A 137 22.91 14.23 -1.51
CA ARG A 137 23.70 13.43 -2.44
C ARG A 137 22.86 12.27 -2.95
N PHE A 138 22.79 12.14 -4.24
CA PHE A 138 22.09 11.06 -4.92
C PHE A 138 23.00 9.86 -5.20
N ILE A 139 22.40 8.68 -5.50
CA ILE A 139 23.17 7.47 -5.85
C ILE A 139 24.02 7.63 -7.12
N SER A 140 23.58 8.46 -8.06
CA SER A 140 24.36 8.84 -9.26
C SER A 140 25.64 9.62 -8.92
N GLY A 141 25.79 10.11 -7.69
CA GLY A 141 26.85 11.02 -7.26
C GLY A 141 26.51 12.49 -7.47
N HIS A 142 25.39 12.81 -8.13
CA HIS A 142 24.90 14.19 -8.22
C HIS A 142 24.64 14.77 -6.83
N ARG A 143 24.83 16.09 -6.68
CA ARG A 143 24.55 16.82 -5.44
C ARG A 143 23.71 18.04 -5.76
N ASP A 144 22.72 18.28 -4.91
CA ASP A 144 21.87 19.48 -5.00
C ASP A 144 21.41 19.89 -3.60
N ARG A 145 20.78 21.07 -3.50
CA ARG A 145 20.28 21.61 -2.25
C ARG A 145 18.82 21.97 -2.37
N TYR A 146 18.06 21.59 -1.36
CA TYR A 146 16.62 21.82 -1.27
C TYR A 146 16.26 22.57 0.02
N ASP A 147 15.12 23.27 -0.01
CA ASP A 147 14.58 23.93 1.18
C ASP A 147 13.89 22.93 2.12
N LEU A 148 13.37 21.84 1.54
CA LEU A 148 12.60 20.80 2.22
C LEU A 148 12.81 19.45 1.51
N VAL A 149 12.86 18.36 2.27
CA VAL A 149 12.82 16.98 1.75
C VAL A 149 11.58 16.27 2.29
N VAL A 150 10.81 15.69 1.39
CA VAL A 150 9.64 14.85 1.69
C VAL A 150 10.01 13.39 1.43
N GLY A 151 10.08 12.56 2.47
CA GLY A 151 10.29 11.12 2.34
C GLY A 151 8.97 10.41 2.04
N ALA A 152 8.84 9.87 0.82
CA ALA A 152 7.69 9.14 0.30
C ALA A 152 8.09 7.75 -0.23
N ASP A 153 9.17 7.19 0.30
CA ASP A 153 9.91 6.03 -0.20
C ASP A 153 9.48 4.69 0.44
N GLY A 154 8.23 4.66 0.96
CA GLY A 154 7.51 3.44 1.31
C GLY A 154 7.90 2.84 2.66
N MET A 155 7.40 1.64 2.95
CA MET A 155 7.55 0.98 4.25
C MET A 155 9.02 0.80 4.65
N HIS A 156 9.90 0.47 3.71
CA HIS A 156 11.34 0.32 3.92
C HIS A 156 12.12 1.61 3.63
N SER A 157 11.60 2.75 4.07
CA SER A 157 12.11 4.09 3.77
C SER A 157 13.59 4.27 4.12
N ALA A 158 14.39 4.62 3.10
CA ALA A 158 15.78 5.02 3.27
C ALA A 158 15.87 6.42 3.92
N THR A 159 14.96 7.32 3.56
CA THR A 159 14.84 8.65 4.16
C THR A 159 14.61 8.55 5.66
N ARG A 160 13.68 7.69 6.11
CA ARG A 160 13.45 7.43 7.52
C ARG A 160 14.72 6.90 8.22
N ARG A 161 15.42 5.93 7.60
CA ARG A 161 16.65 5.39 8.20
C ARG A 161 17.77 6.43 8.34
N MET A 162 17.91 7.33 7.38
CA MET A 162 18.95 8.36 7.40
C MET A 162 18.73 9.39 8.49
N ILE A 163 17.50 9.75 8.78
CA ILE A 163 17.16 10.89 9.66
C ILE A 163 16.72 10.41 11.05
N PHE A 164 15.87 9.40 11.13
CA PHE A 164 15.23 8.98 12.37
C PHE A 164 15.87 7.71 12.97
N GLY A 165 16.74 7.03 12.23
CA GLY A 165 17.43 5.82 12.70
C GLY A 165 16.86 4.52 12.14
N PRO A 166 17.31 3.38 12.67
CA PRO A 166 17.06 2.07 12.09
C PRO A 166 15.58 1.69 12.10
N GLU A 167 15.14 1.05 11.03
CA GLU A 167 13.74 0.67 10.77
C GLU A 167 13.11 -0.16 11.89
N GLN A 168 13.88 -1.05 12.50
CA GLN A 168 13.43 -1.95 13.56
C GLN A 168 12.88 -1.20 14.80
N GLN A 169 13.18 0.09 14.96
CA GLN A 169 12.62 0.91 16.03
C GLN A 169 11.16 1.29 15.79
N TYR A 170 10.70 1.25 14.53
CA TYR A 170 9.41 1.77 14.09
C TYR A 170 8.53 0.70 13.44
N LEU A 171 9.12 -0.40 12.96
CA LEU A 171 8.40 -1.47 12.29
C LEU A 171 7.76 -2.41 13.31
N ARG A 172 6.45 -2.56 13.21
CA ARG A 172 5.65 -3.51 13.98
C ARG A 172 5.09 -4.59 13.06
N HIS A 173 5.66 -5.79 13.14
CA HIS A 173 5.15 -6.97 12.43
C HIS A 173 3.81 -7.43 13.02
N LEU A 174 2.83 -7.71 12.16
CA LEU A 174 1.49 -8.12 12.58
C LEU A 174 1.27 -9.64 12.59
N GLY A 175 2.30 -10.43 12.32
CA GLY A 175 2.24 -11.90 12.32
C GLY A 175 1.79 -12.51 11.01
N PHE A 176 1.90 -11.79 9.89
CA PHE A 176 1.51 -12.26 8.56
C PHE A 176 2.55 -11.89 7.52
N TYR A 177 2.58 -12.66 6.43
CA TYR A 177 3.29 -12.36 5.18
C TYR A 177 2.33 -12.40 4.02
N VAL A 178 2.62 -11.63 2.99
CA VAL A 178 1.85 -11.57 1.75
C VAL A 178 2.76 -11.68 0.55
N ALA A 179 2.31 -12.46 -0.45
CA ALA A 179 2.94 -12.53 -1.75
C ALA A 179 1.88 -12.33 -2.85
N LEU A 180 2.25 -11.57 -3.89
CA LEU A 180 1.45 -11.36 -5.09
C LEU A 180 2.31 -11.68 -6.30
N ALA A 181 1.78 -12.45 -7.23
CA ALA A 181 2.48 -12.79 -8.47
C ALA A 181 1.49 -12.86 -9.64
N ARG A 182 1.98 -12.61 -10.85
CA ARG A 182 1.18 -12.76 -12.06
C ARG A 182 0.99 -14.24 -12.40
N LEU A 183 -0.22 -14.58 -12.78
CA LEU A 183 -0.49 -15.88 -13.37
C LEU A 183 -0.24 -15.80 -14.88
N PRO A 184 0.54 -16.75 -15.46
CA PRO A 184 0.92 -16.70 -16.86
C PRO A 184 -0.27 -16.85 -17.81
N ASP A 185 -1.29 -17.60 -17.37
CA ASP A 185 -2.52 -17.82 -18.12
C ASP A 185 -3.67 -17.20 -17.34
N ARG A 186 -4.56 -16.49 -18.04
CA ARG A 186 -5.79 -15.99 -17.43
C ARG A 186 -6.60 -17.19 -16.94
N THR A 187 -6.79 -17.24 -15.63
CA THR A 187 -7.64 -18.25 -15.03
C THR A 187 -9.09 -17.75 -15.15
N GLU A 188 -9.88 -18.39 -15.98
CA GLU A 188 -11.32 -18.09 -16.03
C GLU A 188 -11.98 -18.50 -14.70
N THR A 189 -11.98 -17.58 -13.73
CA THR A 189 -12.66 -17.77 -12.45
C THR A 189 -14.16 -17.43 -12.54
N GLY A 190 -14.62 -17.05 -13.71
CA GLY A 190 -15.98 -16.55 -13.92
C GLY A 190 -16.16 -15.16 -13.34
N SER A 191 -17.19 -15.00 -12.49
CA SER A 191 -17.49 -13.72 -11.81
C SER A 191 -17.02 -13.69 -10.35
N ALA A 192 -16.13 -14.60 -9.94
CA ALA A 192 -15.69 -14.73 -8.55
C ALA A 192 -14.17 -14.71 -8.43
N ASN A 193 -13.66 -14.20 -7.31
CA ASN A 193 -12.25 -14.26 -6.93
C ASN A 193 -12.11 -15.30 -5.80
N PRO A 194 -11.81 -16.56 -6.14
CA PRO A 194 -11.78 -17.64 -5.17
C PRO A 194 -10.55 -17.59 -4.27
N MET A 195 -10.77 -17.70 -2.97
CA MET A 195 -9.78 -17.80 -1.92
C MET A 195 -9.92 -19.11 -1.18
N TYR A 196 -8.91 -19.94 -1.22
CA TYR A 196 -8.83 -21.16 -0.44
C TYR A 196 -8.08 -20.89 0.86
N ASN A 197 -8.70 -21.27 1.98
CA ASN A 197 -8.08 -21.16 3.31
C ASN A 197 -7.87 -22.53 3.94
N PHE A 198 -6.75 -22.69 4.60
CA PHE A 198 -6.49 -23.66 5.65
C PHE A 198 -5.87 -22.94 6.85
N PRO A 199 -5.77 -23.52 8.03
CA PRO A 199 -5.34 -22.81 9.23
C PRO A 199 -4.07 -21.99 9.06
N GLY A 200 -4.18 -20.68 9.21
CA GLY A 200 -3.08 -19.73 9.08
C GLY A 200 -2.59 -19.44 7.66
N HIS A 201 -3.28 -19.94 6.62
CA HIS A 201 -2.89 -19.76 5.23
C HIS A 201 -4.06 -19.34 4.34
N LEU A 202 -3.74 -18.64 3.26
CA LEU A 202 -4.65 -18.28 2.17
C LEU A 202 -3.92 -18.40 0.85
N ALA A 203 -4.52 -19.10 -0.09
CA ALA A 203 -4.13 -19.10 -1.49
C ALA A 203 -5.33 -18.67 -2.32
N GLY A 204 -5.17 -17.67 -3.18
CA GLY A 204 -6.27 -17.09 -3.93
C GLY A 204 -5.91 -16.68 -5.34
N ILE A 205 -6.94 -16.48 -6.15
CA ILE A 205 -6.84 -15.96 -7.51
C ILE A 205 -7.73 -14.74 -7.58
N VAL A 206 -7.19 -13.63 -8.10
CA VAL A 206 -7.94 -12.42 -8.38
C VAL A 206 -7.80 -12.07 -9.86
N ASP A 207 -8.94 -11.80 -10.48
CA ASP A 207 -9.02 -11.41 -11.87
C ASP A 207 -9.51 -9.97 -11.96
N TYR A 208 -8.76 -9.13 -12.67
CA TYR A 208 -9.19 -7.78 -13.02
C TYR A 208 -8.68 -7.41 -14.42
N HIS A 209 -9.52 -6.67 -15.17
CA HIS A 209 -9.25 -6.38 -16.58
C HIS A 209 -8.92 -7.65 -17.39
N HIS A 210 -7.67 -7.80 -17.79
CA HIS A 210 -7.18 -8.92 -18.61
C HIS A 210 -6.06 -9.71 -17.91
N GLU A 211 -5.85 -9.46 -16.62
CA GLU A 211 -4.79 -10.08 -15.81
C GLU A 211 -5.38 -10.94 -14.70
N SER A 212 -4.64 -11.99 -14.34
CA SER A 212 -4.90 -12.80 -13.16
C SER A 212 -3.69 -12.74 -12.24
N LEU A 213 -3.93 -12.54 -10.95
CA LEU A 213 -2.89 -12.61 -9.92
C LEU A 213 -3.18 -13.76 -8.96
N THR A 214 -2.11 -14.37 -8.44
CA THR A 214 -2.21 -15.14 -7.21
C THR A 214 -1.98 -14.24 -6.01
N VAL A 215 -2.80 -14.44 -4.98
CA VAL A 215 -2.66 -13.83 -3.66
C VAL A 215 -2.36 -14.95 -2.68
N LEU A 216 -1.17 -14.92 -2.09
CA LEU A 216 -0.71 -15.91 -1.13
C LEU A 216 -0.41 -15.21 0.20
N MET A 217 -0.99 -15.72 1.28
CA MET A 217 -0.74 -15.16 2.61
C MET A 217 -0.55 -16.28 3.61
N PHE A 218 0.33 -16.06 4.59
CA PHE A 218 0.52 -17.02 5.68
C PHE A 218 0.84 -16.30 7.00
N ARG A 219 0.51 -16.96 8.11
CA ARG A 219 0.88 -16.51 9.45
C ARG A 219 2.26 -17.02 9.81
N SER A 220 3.10 -16.12 10.30
CA SER A 220 4.40 -16.48 10.83
C SER A 220 4.87 -15.42 11.85
N PRO A 221 5.65 -15.79 12.87
CA PRO A 221 6.52 -14.86 13.59
C PRO A 221 7.45 -14.14 12.61
N TRP A 222 8.13 -13.09 13.10
CA TRP A 222 9.12 -12.39 12.29
C TRP A 222 10.16 -13.36 11.71
N ILE A 223 10.36 -13.26 10.39
CA ILE A 223 11.40 -13.96 9.63
C ILE A 223 12.45 -12.93 9.28
N ASP A 224 13.70 -13.20 9.62
CA ASP A 224 14.84 -12.34 9.26
C ASP A 224 15.31 -12.72 7.85
N TYR A 225 15.13 -11.81 6.89
CA TYR A 225 15.57 -11.97 5.49
C TYR A 225 15.89 -10.62 4.86
N ASP A 226 16.70 -10.64 3.83
CA ASP A 226 16.93 -9.46 3.00
C ASP A 226 15.75 -9.28 2.03
N TYR A 227 14.98 -8.19 2.21
CA TYR A 227 13.84 -7.88 1.34
C TYR A 227 14.24 -7.51 -0.12
N HIS A 228 15.53 -7.48 -0.44
CA HIS A 228 16.05 -7.39 -1.80
C HIS A 228 16.43 -8.76 -2.39
N ASP A 229 16.48 -9.81 -1.58
CA ASP A 229 16.81 -11.16 -2.03
C ASP A 229 15.54 -11.91 -2.47
N LEU A 230 15.24 -11.79 -3.77
CA LEU A 230 14.09 -12.47 -4.38
C LEU A 230 14.17 -14.00 -4.24
N ALA A 231 15.37 -14.58 -4.23
CA ALA A 231 15.51 -16.03 -4.09
C ALA A 231 15.16 -16.48 -2.67
N ALA A 232 15.60 -15.73 -1.65
CA ALA A 232 15.21 -15.98 -0.26
C ALA A 232 13.70 -15.82 -0.06
N GLN A 233 13.08 -14.80 -0.64
CA GLN A 233 11.63 -14.58 -0.59
C GLN A 233 10.85 -15.76 -1.17
N LYS A 234 11.25 -16.25 -2.36
CA LYS A 234 10.64 -17.42 -3.01
C LYS A 234 10.81 -18.69 -2.19
N GLN A 235 11.96 -18.88 -1.55
CA GLN A 235 12.19 -20.03 -0.68
C GLN A 235 11.31 -19.99 0.57
N ILE A 236 11.19 -18.82 1.23
CA ILE A 236 10.31 -18.63 2.40
C ILE A 236 8.86 -18.94 2.01
N LEU A 237 8.41 -18.46 0.85
CA LEU A 237 7.06 -18.72 0.38
C LEU A 237 6.83 -20.22 0.11
N ALA A 238 7.76 -20.87 -0.59
CA ALA A 238 7.66 -22.31 -0.88
C ALA A 238 7.66 -23.17 0.41
N ASP A 239 8.51 -22.82 1.38
CA ASP A 239 8.57 -23.52 2.68
C ASP A 239 7.28 -23.34 3.48
N ALA A 240 6.67 -22.15 3.45
CA ALA A 240 5.44 -21.86 4.16
C ALA A 240 4.25 -22.71 3.67
N PHE A 241 4.22 -23.04 2.39
CA PHE A 241 3.16 -23.85 1.77
C PHE A 241 3.55 -25.30 1.51
N ALA A 242 4.70 -25.75 2.01
CA ALA A 242 5.18 -27.11 1.78
C ALA A 242 4.22 -28.16 2.35
N GLY A 243 3.91 -29.19 1.55
CA GLY A 243 3.03 -30.30 1.93
C GLY A 243 1.54 -30.01 1.81
N HIS A 244 1.16 -28.87 1.22
CA HIS A 244 -0.22 -28.49 0.91
C HIS A 244 -0.47 -28.67 -0.59
N ASP A 245 -1.19 -29.73 -0.94
CA ASP A 245 -1.48 -30.11 -2.32
C ASP A 245 -2.97 -29.90 -2.68
N GLU A 246 -3.75 -29.30 -1.76
CA GLU A 246 -5.17 -29.09 -1.92
C GLU A 246 -5.45 -27.94 -2.89
N TRP A 247 -6.62 -27.99 -3.53
CA TRP A 247 -7.09 -27.02 -4.50
C TRP A 247 -6.02 -26.71 -5.56
N LYS A 248 -5.71 -25.44 -5.79
CA LYS A 248 -4.69 -24.96 -6.74
C LYS A 248 -3.39 -24.52 -6.07
N VAL A 249 -3.18 -24.85 -4.79
CA VAL A 249 -2.01 -24.36 -4.03
C VAL A 249 -0.70 -24.67 -4.75
N PRO A 250 -0.42 -25.88 -5.26
CA PRO A 250 0.85 -26.16 -5.94
C PRO A 250 1.07 -25.29 -7.19
N GLU A 251 0.02 -25.08 -8.00
CA GLU A 251 0.07 -24.29 -9.22
C GLU A 251 0.36 -22.80 -8.90
N LEU A 252 -0.27 -22.26 -7.85
CA LEU A 252 -0.13 -20.87 -7.45
C LEU A 252 1.25 -20.59 -6.86
N ILE A 253 1.78 -21.50 -6.06
CA ILE A 253 3.14 -21.41 -5.52
C ILE A 253 4.17 -21.51 -6.64
N ASP A 254 3.99 -22.43 -7.58
CA ASP A 254 4.89 -22.60 -8.72
C ASP A 254 4.90 -21.35 -9.61
N ALA A 255 3.73 -20.73 -9.87
CA ALA A 255 3.62 -19.48 -10.58
C ALA A 255 4.35 -18.34 -9.84
N ALA A 256 4.13 -18.19 -8.54
CA ALA A 256 4.79 -17.18 -7.72
C ALA A 256 6.32 -17.36 -7.69
N CYS A 257 6.80 -18.60 -7.58
CA CYS A 257 8.23 -18.89 -7.60
C CYS A 257 8.89 -18.63 -8.96
N ARG A 258 8.14 -18.67 -10.07
CA ARG A 258 8.65 -18.35 -11.40
C ARG A 258 8.59 -16.86 -11.73
N ASP A 259 7.73 -16.10 -11.09
CA ASP A 259 7.56 -14.67 -11.38
C ASP A 259 8.85 -13.91 -11.04
N PRO A 260 9.50 -13.21 -12.00
CA PRO A 260 10.66 -12.37 -11.73
C PRO A 260 10.31 -11.08 -10.98
N GLU A 261 9.02 -10.72 -10.93
CA GLU A 261 8.50 -9.52 -10.30
C GLU A 261 7.61 -9.85 -9.08
N LEU A 262 7.81 -11.03 -8.47
CA LEU A 262 7.13 -11.40 -7.23
C LEU A 262 7.17 -10.26 -6.23
N TYR A 263 5.99 -9.82 -5.78
CA TYR A 263 5.90 -9.00 -4.58
C TYR A 263 5.83 -9.93 -3.37
N PHE A 264 6.73 -9.74 -2.42
CA PHE A 264 6.73 -10.46 -1.15
C PHE A 264 7.12 -9.51 -0.03
N ASP A 265 6.33 -9.46 1.03
CA ASP A 265 6.67 -8.63 2.19
C ASP A 265 6.00 -9.13 3.48
N SER A 266 6.56 -8.69 4.60
CA SER A 266 5.89 -8.80 5.89
C SER A 266 4.68 -7.86 5.96
N VAL A 267 3.60 -8.33 6.53
CA VAL A 267 2.47 -7.48 6.86
C VAL A 267 2.79 -6.74 8.14
N SER A 268 3.20 -5.48 8.00
CA SER A 268 3.74 -4.68 9.08
C SER A 268 3.15 -3.27 9.09
N GLN A 269 3.29 -2.59 10.21
CA GLN A 269 2.95 -1.17 10.40
C GLN A 269 4.21 -0.37 10.69
N ILE A 270 4.17 0.92 10.40
CA ILE A 270 5.20 1.88 10.84
C ILE A 270 4.56 2.76 11.90
N GLU A 271 5.12 2.70 13.12
CA GLU A 271 4.68 3.45 14.28
C GLU A 271 5.80 4.40 14.71
N MET A 272 5.61 5.71 14.51
CA MET A 272 6.61 6.73 14.82
C MET A 272 6.03 7.79 15.76
N PRO A 273 6.84 8.29 16.72
CA PRO A 273 6.44 9.38 17.62
C PRO A 273 6.28 10.71 16.88
N SER A 274 7.14 10.98 15.90
CA SER A 274 7.09 12.15 15.00
C SER A 274 7.42 11.71 13.56
N TRP A 275 6.86 12.43 12.59
CA TRP A 275 7.10 12.20 11.17
C TRP A 275 8.01 13.27 10.55
N HIS A 276 8.56 14.17 11.34
CA HIS A 276 9.48 15.22 10.87
C HIS A 276 10.66 15.40 11.82
N GLU A 277 11.77 15.83 11.27
CA GLU A 277 12.96 16.28 11.98
C GLU A 277 13.66 17.34 11.12
N GLY A 278 13.84 18.54 11.67
CA GLY A 278 14.41 19.66 10.93
C GLY A 278 13.62 19.99 9.65
N ARG A 279 14.30 19.87 8.51
CA ARG A 279 13.73 20.13 7.18
C ARG A 279 13.42 18.86 6.40
N VAL A 280 13.20 17.75 7.10
CA VAL A 280 12.80 16.47 6.51
C VAL A 280 11.48 16.04 7.13
N VAL A 281 10.48 15.74 6.28
CA VAL A 281 9.16 15.23 6.69
C VAL A 281 8.84 13.96 5.93
N LEU A 282 8.19 13.01 6.58
CA LEU A 282 7.76 11.74 5.98
C LEU A 282 6.27 11.77 5.69
N VAL A 283 5.86 11.08 4.60
CA VAL A 283 4.46 10.90 4.21
C VAL A 283 4.20 9.44 3.79
N GLY A 284 2.94 9.06 3.80
CA GLY A 284 2.51 7.71 3.39
C GLY A 284 3.18 6.61 4.22
N ASP A 285 3.51 5.49 3.59
CA ASP A 285 4.07 4.32 4.27
C ASP A 285 5.44 4.58 4.91
N ALA A 286 6.19 5.60 4.44
CA ALA A 286 7.44 5.99 5.06
C ALA A 286 7.23 6.53 6.48
N ALA A 287 6.11 7.20 6.74
CA ALA A 287 5.76 7.78 8.03
C ALA A 287 4.89 6.86 8.88
N HIS A 288 3.89 6.22 8.27
CA HIS A 288 2.77 5.64 9.01
C HIS A 288 2.08 4.49 8.26
N CYS A 289 2.84 3.59 7.66
CA CYS A 289 2.29 2.40 7.00
C CYS A 289 1.21 1.75 7.87
N ALA A 290 0.00 1.60 7.33
CA ALA A 290 -1.11 1.01 8.07
C ALA A 290 -1.24 -0.50 7.85
N SER A 291 -0.41 -1.08 6.99
CA SER A 291 -0.47 -2.47 6.52
C SER A 291 -1.46 -2.65 5.34
N PRO A 292 -1.18 -3.56 4.40
CA PRO A 292 -2.12 -3.89 3.32
C PRO A 292 -3.46 -4.43 3.84
N LEU A 293 -3.49 -5.06 5.02
CA LEU A 293 -4.72 -5.55 5.65
C LEU A 293 -5.69 -4.44 6.09
N SER A 294 -5.25 -3.19 6.14
CA SER A 294 -6.14 -2.06 6.44
C SER A 294 -7.00 -1.65 5.23
N GLY A 295 -6.56 -1.96 4.01
CA GLY A 295 -7.16 -1.47 2.76
C GLY A 295 -7.16 0.06 2.62
N ARG A 296 -6.29 0.79 3.38
CA ARG A 296 -6.35 2.27 3.49
C ARG A 296 -5.05 2.99 3.16
N GLY A 297 -3.99 2.25 2.78
CA GLY A 297 -2.67 2.84 2.55
C GLY A 297 -2.70 3.97 1.51
N THR A 298 -3.44 3.78 0.41
CA THR A 298 -3.59 4.78 -0.66
C THR A 298 -4.35 6.00 -0.19
N SER A 299 -5.46 5.81 0.52
CA SER A 299 -6.24 6.91 1.10
C SER A 299 -5.40 7.74 2.06
N LEU A 300 -4.60 7.10 2.93
CA LEU A 300 -3.66 7.79 3.82
C LEU A 300 -2.57 8.56 3.06
N ALA A 301 -2.08 8.02 1.95
CA ALA A 301 -1.08 8.70 1.12
C ALA A 301 -1.64 9.96 0.48
N ILE A 302 -2.84 9.89 -0.10
CA ILE A 302 -3.55 11.03 -0.71
C ILE A 302 -3.87 12.09 0.35
N THR A 303 -4.52 11.70 1.44
CA THR A 303 -4.92 12.62 2.52
C THR A 303 -3.71 13.26 3.18
N GLY A 304 -2.67 12.48 3.51
CA GLY A 304 -1.49 12.98 4.20
C GLY A 304 -0.70 14.02 3.38
N THR A 305 -0.57 13.79 2.08
CA THR A 305 0.15 14.74 1.21
C THR A 305 -0.64 16.03 0.97
N TRP A 306 -1.97 15.95 0.90
CA TRP A 306 -2.84 17.11 0.83
C TRP A 306 -2.78 17.93 2.13
N LEU A 307 -2.85 17.28 3.30
CA LEU A 307 -2.72 17.94 4.61
C LEU A 307 -1.36 18.61 4.78
N LEU A 308 -0.26 17.96 4.31
CA LEU A 308 1.06 18.57 4.34
C LEU A 308 1.12 19.83 3.47
N ALA A 309 0.63 19.78 2.22
CA ALA A 309 0.62 20.93 1.32
C ALA A 309 -0.23 22.09 1.88
N LYS A 310 -1.39 21.77 2.47
CA LYS A 310 -2.25 22.72 3.15
C LYS A 310 -1.53 23.38 4.33
N ALA A 311 -0.92 22.60 5.21
CA ALA A 311 -0.20 23.12 6.36
C ALA A 311 0.97 24.02 5.98
N LEU A 312 1.75 23.65 4.93
CA LEU A 312 2.83 24.49 4.40
C LEU A 312 2.30 25.82 3.83
N SER A 313 1.11 25.81 3.24
CA SER A 313 0.47 27.05 2.72
C SER A 313 -0.05 27.96 3.85
N GLU A 314 -0.52 27.37 4.96
CA GLU A 314 -1.00 28.10 6.14
C GLU A 314 0.16 28.64 7.01
N HIS A 315 1.34 28.01 6.94
CA HIS A 315 2.55 28.39 7.69
C HIS A 315 3.77 28.57 6.77
N PRO A 316 3.75 29.56 5.83
CA PRO A 316 4.76 29.66 4.77
C PRO A 316 6.19 29.93 5.28
N ASP A 317 6.32 30.53 6.47
CA ASP A 317 7.59 30.92 7.07
C ASP A 317 7.98 30.05 8.30
N ASP A 318 7.15 29.08 8.66
CA ASP A 318 7.34 28.24 9.87
C ASP A 318 7.08 26.76 9.55
N LEU A 319 8.14 26.07 9.11
CA LEU A 319 8.06 24.64 8.78
C LEU A 319 7.69 23.76 9.97
N GLU A 320 8.17 24.11 11.17
CA GLU A 320 7.85 23.36 12.39
C GLU A 320 6.36 23.41 12.70
N ALA A 321 5.75 24.59 12.63
CA ALA A 321 4.32 24.75 12.81
C ALA A 321 3.51 23.98 11.74
N ALA A 322 3.99 24.02 10.48
CA ALA A 322 3.37 23.28 9.38
C ALA A 322 3.40 21.75 9.64
N PHE A 323 4.54 21.23 10.06
CA PHE A 323 4.67 19.79 10.32
C PHE A 323 3.85 19.32 11.53
N ILE A 324 3.83 20.11 12.60
CA ILE A 324 2.99 19.83 13.77
C ILE A 324 1.50 19.79 13.37
N GLN A 325 1.07 20.73 12.54
CA GLN A 325 -0.29 20.76 12.02
C GLN A 325 -0.59 19.53 11.16
N TYR A 326 0.28 19.22 10.19
CA TYR A 326 0.16 18.04 9.34
C TYR A 326 0.01 16.76 10.18
N GLU A 327 0.91 16.55 11.16
CA GLU A 327 0.85 15.37 12.02
C GLU A 327 -0.44 15.33 12.85
N ARG A 328 -0.84 16.44 13.44
CA ARG A 328 -2.06 16.52 14.24
C ARG A 328 -3.30 16.13 13.42
N ASP A 329 -3.38 16.62 12.19
CA ASP A 329 -4.55 16.45 11.34
C ASP A 329 -4.58 15.05 10.69
N GLN A 330 -3.42 14.45 10.39
CA GLN A 330 -3.32 13.11 9.78
C GLN A 330 -3.39 11.97 10.80
N ARG A 331 -2.95 12.13 12.05
CA ARG A 331 -2.89 11.05 13.07
C ARG A 331 -4.21 10.33 13.33
N PRO A 332 -5.38 10.99 13.38
CA PRO A 332 -6.66 10.29 13.55
C PRO A 332 -6.94 9.27 12.43
N HIS A 333 -6.67 9.63 11.18
CA HIS A 333 -6.83 8.76 10.01
C HIS A 333 -5.89 7.54 10.09
N VAL A 334 -4.63 7.77 10.48
CA VAL A 334 -3.63 6.72 10.67
C VAL A 334 -4.04 5.76 11.79
N THR A 335 -4.45 6.30 12.95
CA THR A 335 -4.87 5.48 14.10
C THR A 335 -6.04 4.57 13.74
N TYR A 336 -7.03 5.11 13.02
CA TYR A 336 -8.16 4.34 12.55
C TYR A 336 -7.72 3.23 11.61
N ALA A 337 -6.94 3.56 10.58
CA ALA A 337 -6.48 2.59 9.59
C ALA A 337 -5.60 1.49 10.19
N GLN A 338 -4.69 1.85 11.10
CA GLN A 338 -3.84 0.87 11.79
C GLN A 338 -4.66 -0.05 12.69
N GLY A 339 -5.72 0.47 13.32
CA GLY A 339 -6.62 -0.30 14.17
C GLY A 339 -7.44 -1.37 13.44
N THR A 340 -7.69 -1.22 12.14
CA THR A 340 -8.47 -2.18 11.34
C THR A 340 -7.65 -3.38 10.83
N ALA A 341 -6.32 -3.30 10.82
CA ALA A 341 -5.46 -4.27 10.17
C ALA A 341 -5.50 -5.68 10.80
N ILE A 342 -5.42 -5.79 12.12
CA ILE A 342 -5.45 -7.10 12.81
C ILE A 342 -6.81 -7.78 12.67
N PRO A 343 -7.96 -7.11 12.93
CA PRO A 343 -9.27 -7.70 12.69
C PRO A 343 -9.45 -8.18 11.24
N GLY A 344 -9.02 -7.39 10.25
CA GLY A 344 -9.06 -7.79 8.85
C GLY A 344 -8.21 -9.04 8.56
N GLY A 345 -7.00 -9.10 9.13
CA GLY A 345 -6.14 -10.28 9.02
C GLY A 345 -6.73 -11.53 9.65
N ASP A 346 -7.36 -11.42 10.83
CA ASP A 346 -8.00 -12.54 11.50
C ASP A 346 -9.21 -13.09 10.72
N GLN A 347 -9.93 -12.18 10.03
CA GLN A 347 -11.03 -12.57 9.14
C GLN A 347 -10.53 -13.27 7.88
N LEU A 348 -9.45 -12.78 7.26
CA LEU A 348 -8.90 -13.36 6.04
C LEU A 348 -8.15 -14.66 6.30
N LEU A 349 -7.34 -14.74 7.36
CA LEU A 349 -6.49 -15.89 7.71
C LEU A 349 -6.76 -16.38 9.13
N PRO A 350 -7.88 -17.06 9.39
CA PRO A 350 -8.12 -17.68 10.70
C PRO A 350 -6.98 -18.62 11.07
N ALA A 351 -6.48 -18.53 12.32
CA ALA A 351 -5.30 -19.27 12.76
C ALA A 351 -5.54 -20.76 12.99
N THR A 352 -6.79 -21.17 13.20
CA THR A 352 -7.18 -22.54 13.53
C THR A 352 -8.37 -23.01 12.70
N GLN A 353 -8.55 -24.31 12.59
CA GLN A 353 -9.69 -24.92 11.91
C GLN A 353 -11.03 -24.45 12.53
N ASP A 354 -11.13 -24.44 13.85
CA ASP A 354 -12.33 -23.98 14.56
C ASP A 354 -12.69 -22.51 14.24
N ALA A 355 -11.66 -21.64 14.18
CA ALA A 355 -11.84 -20.24 13.84
C ALA A 355 -12.28 -20.07 12.37
N LEU A 356 -11.72 -20.86 11.46
CA LEU A 356 -12.08 -20.87 10.04
C LEU A 356 -13.55 -21.31 9.85
N GLU A 357 -13.97 -22.37 10.52
CA GLU A 357 -15.37 -22.82 10.50
C GLU A 357 -16.32 -21.80 11.13
N ALA A 358 -15.91 -21.17 12.22
CA ALA A 358 -16.71 -20.12 12.87
C ALA A 358 -16.90 -18.91 11.93
N ARG A 359 -15.83 -18.40 11.29
CA ARG A 359 -15.89 -17.35 10.29
C ARG A 359 -16.84 -17.73 9.16
N ASN A 360 -16.69 -18.92 8.59
CA ASN A 360 -17.53 -19.39 7.48
C ASN A 360 -19.01 -19.50 7.86
N ARG A 361 -19.33 -19.91 9.08
CA ARG A 361 -20.72 -19.90 9.58
C ARG A 361 -21.29 -18.49 9.65
N THR A 362 -20.52 -17.52 10.18
CA THR A 362 -20.93 -16.13 10.27
C THR A 362 -21.21 -15.52 8.89
N LEU A 363 -20.29 -15.68 7.94
CA LEU A 363 -20.44 -15.17 6.59
C LEU A 363 -21.65 -15.77 5.85
N ARG A 364 -21.92 -17.08 6.04
CA ARG A 364 -23.12 -17.72 5.46
C ARG A 364 -24.42 -17.16 6.05
N ALA A 365 -24.45 -16.86 7.33
CA ALA A 365 -25.62 -16.29 7.98
C ALA A 365 -25.94 -14.89 7.46
N SER A 366 -24.93 -14.10 7.13
CA SER A 366 -25.09 -12.74 6.55
C SER A 366 -25.65 -12.76 5.13
N LEU A 367 -25.50 -13.86 4.39
CA LEU A 367 -26.01 -14.02 3.01
C LEU A 367 -27.46 -14.48 2.95
N VAL A 368 -28.08 -14.87 4.08
CA VAL A 368 -29.50 -15.26 4.12
C VAL A 368 -30.32 -13.99 4.39
N PRO A 369 -31.21 -13.55 3.47
CA PRO A 369 -32.08 -12.42 3.73
C PRO A 369 -32.88 -12.65 5.01
N THR A 370 -32.91 -11.68 5.91
CA THR A 370 -33.77 -11.73 7.10
C THR A 370 -35.23 -11.87 6.60
N PRO A 371 -35.99 -12.87 7.04
CA PRO A 371 -37.39 -12.99 6.60
C PRO A 371 -38.18 -11.81 7.17
N GLY A 372 -38.47 -10.81 6.35
CA GLY A 372 -39.39 -9.73 6.73
C GLY A 372 -38.96 -8.28 6.45
N GLU A 373 -38.10 -7.98 5.48
CA GLU A 373 -38.00 -6.63 4.91
C GLU A 373 -38.54 -6.58 3.49
#